data_390ec6e118de77e0eb96566fcad38cc0
#
_entry.id   390ec6e118de77e0eb96566fcad38cc0
#
_cell.length_a   1.000
_cell.length_b   1.000
_cell.length_c   1.000
_cell.angle_alpha   90.00
_cell.angle_beta   90.00
_cell.angle_gamma   90.00
#
_symmetry.space_group_name_H-M   'P 1'
#
loop_
_entity.id
_entity.type
_entity.pdbx_description
1 polymer ?
#
loop_
_entity_poly.entity_id
_entity_poly.type
_entity_poly.pdbx_seq_one_letter_code
_entity_poly.pdbx_strand_id
1 'polypeptide(L)'
;MMKKNILIAVALLACNSIFAVSYKTNVYQKTAEEYAKKSRAAYEAGEYELSIECAKKAKENAILSQKFIQNVVAKAEIDELMKNAADRIAYAKSIAADKNFPMAFSATEKSYAAAKDSYDKQEYGAASEYAKQVLDSLAEIKEVTPLPLYYVVRPWADTKDCYWNISGRSYVYNNPLLWENLYQANKQNMPEPNDPNLILPGMKMKIPSLTGEYRDGVYNPAKKYEPYSVKR
;
A
#
# COMPACT_ATOMS: atom_id res chain seq x y z
N MET A 1 -28.53 -7.45 9.21
CA MET A 1 -27.28 -7.18 8.51
C MET A 1 -27.35 -7.21 6.98
N MET A 2 -28.41 -7.75 6.36
CA MET A 2 -28.57 -7.84 4.87
C MET A 2 -28.96 -6.53 4.16
N LYS A 3 -29.55 -5.54 4.83
CA LYS A 3 -30.04 -4.31 4.19
C LYS A 3 -28.95 -3.28 3.84
N LYS A 4 -27.78 -3.29 4.52
CA LYS A 4 -26.67 -2.39 4.23
C LYS A 4 -25.89 -2.76 2.95
N ASN A 5 -25.78 -4.03 2.63
CA ASN A 5 -25.03 -4.49 1.45
C ASN A 5 -25.79 -4.26 0.14
N ILE A 6 -27.12 -4.21 0.19
CA ILE A 6 -27.97 -3.93 -0.99
C ILE A 6 -27.87 -2.45 -1.38
N LEU A 7 -27.74 -1.54 -0.42
CA LEU A 7 -27.58 -0.10 -0.68
C LEU A 7 -26.23 0.24 -1.33
N ILE A 8 -25.17 -0.46 -0.99
CA ILE A 8 -23.83 -0.28 -1.61
C ILE A 8 -23.83 -0.82 -3.05
N ALA A 9 -24.49 -1.95 -3.31
CA ALA A 9 -24.61 -2.53 -4.64
C ALA A 9 -25.45 -1.64 -5.58
N VAL A 10 -26.51 -1.00 -5.08
CA VAL A 10 -27.35 -0.09 -5.85
C VAL A 10 -26.63 1.24 -6.14
N ALA A 11 -25.79 1.73 -5.22
CA ALA A 11 -24.97 2.94 -5.44
C ALA A 11 -23.89 2.71 -6.50
N LEU A 12 -23.26 1.53 -6.53
CA LEU A 12 -22.28 1.13 -7.55
C LEU A 12 -22.92 0.96 -8.94
N LEU A 13 -24.15 0.45 -9.02
CA LEU A 13 -24.90 0.35 -10.29
C LEU A 13 -25.38 1.71 -10.80
N ALA A 14 -25.71 2.66 -9.93
CA ALA A 14 -26.10 4.00 -10.29
C ALA A 14 -24.92 4.86 -10.82
N CYS A 15 -23.71 4.70 -10.26
CA CYS A 15 -22.51 5.35 -10.78
C CYS A 15 -22.15 4.83 -12.19
N ASN A 16 -22.22 3.53 -12.44
CA ASN A 16 -21.95 2.97 -13.76
C ASN A 16 -22.93 3.47 -14.85
N SER A 17 -24.18 3.76 -14.50
CA SER A 17 -25.18 4.24 -15.46
C SER A 17 -24.96 5.71 -15.87
N ILE A 18 -24.44 6.56 -15.00
CA ILE A 18 -24.16 7.97 -15.31
C ILE A 18 -22.95 8.10 -16.24
N PHE A 19 -21.90 7.30 -16.04
CA PHE A 19 -20.75 7.24 -16.94
C PHE A 19 -21.11 6.64 -18.31
N ALA A 20 -21.91 5.58 -18.36
CA ALA A 20 -22.32 4.93 -19.63
C ALA A 20 -23.07 5.87 -20.59
N VAL A 21 -23.80 6.86 -20.10
CA VAL A 21 -24.52 7.84 -20.93
C VAL A 21 -23.55 8.87 -21.56
N SER A 22 -22.51 9.29 -20.85
CA SER A 22 -21.53 10.28 -21.35
C SER A 22 -20.64 9.75 -22.47
N TYR A 23 -20.33 8.43 -22.50
CA TYR A 23 -19.44 7.85 -23.52
C TYR A 23 -20.10 7.55 -24.85
N LYS A 24 -21.42 7.37 -24.89
CA LYS A 24 -22.19 7.10 -26.12
C LYS A 24 -22.24 8.26 -27.11
N THR A 25 -21.83 9.46 -26.72
CA THR A 25 -21.93 10.68 -27.53
C THR A 25 -20.58 11.35 -27.77
N ASN A 26 -19.49 10.58 -27.90
CA ASN A 26 -18.19 11.17 -28.24
C ASN A 26 -18.16 11.66 -29.70
N VAL A 27 -17.20 12.54 -30.00
CA VAL A 27 -17.04 13.16 -31.34
C VAL A 27 -16.91 12.11 -32.44
N TYR A 28 -16.17 11.06 -32.24
CA TYR A 28 -15.98 10.00 -33.24
C TYR A 28 -17.28 9.24 -33.52
N GLN A 29 -18.08 8.97 -32.48
CA GLN A 29 -19.37 8.32 -32.66
C GLN A 29 -20.34 9.21 -33.53
N LYS A 30 -20.41 10.49 -33.23
CA LYS A 30 -21.22 11.43 -34.03
C LYS A 30 -20.75 11.49 -35.49
N THR A 31 -19.43 11.55 -35.69
CA THR A 31 -18.86 11.57 -37.04
C THR A 31 -19.13 10.24 -37.78
N ALA A 32 -19.07 9.11 -37.10
CA ALA A 32 -19.42 7.83 -37.70
C ALA A 32 -20.89 7.79 -38.15
N GLU A 33 -21.79 8.26 -37.31
CA GLU A 33 -23.22 8.34 -37.63
C GLU A 33 -23.52 9.28 -38.81
N GLU A 34 -22.83 10.42 -38.89
CA GLU A 34 -22.97 11.36 -39.99
C GLU A 34 -22.48 10.74 -41.32
N TYR A 35 -21.33 10.09 -41.32
CA TYR A 35 -20.85 9.39 -42.52
C TYR A 35 -21.72 8.20 -42.91
N ALA A 36 -22.28 7.48 -41.94
CA ALA A 36 -23.25 6.42 -42.22
C ALA A 36 -24.51 6.94 -42.88
N LYS A 37 -25.02 8.10 -42.45
CA LYS A 37 -26.16 8.76 -43.08
C LYS A 37 -25.82 9.22 -44.54
N LYS A 38 -24.63 9.84 -44.74
CA LYS A 38 -24.15 10.25 -46.07
C LYS A 38 -23.96 9.05 -46.99
N SER A 39 -23.41 7.94 -46.51
CA SER A 39 -23.27 6.71 -47.27
C SER A 39 -24.63 6.19 -47.76
N ARG A 40 -25.62 6.18 -46.92
CA ARG A 40 -26.99 5.73 -47.26
C ARG A 40 -27.63 6.62 -48.31
N ALA A 41 -27.53 7.94 -48.11
CA ALA A 41 -28.05 8.91 -49.09
C ALA A 41 -27.39 8.80 -50.48
N ALA A 42 -26.05 8.64 -50.52
CA ALA A 42 -25.33 8.43 -51.76
C ALA A 42 -25.72 7.12 -52.46
N TYR A 43 -25.94 6.03 -51.70
CA TYR A 43 -26.43 4.76 -52.24
C TYR A 43 -27.81 4.91 -52.89
N GLU A 44 -28.75 5.61 -52.20
CA GLU A 44 -30.09 5.86 -52.72
C GLU A 44 -30.09 6.77 -53.93
N ALA A 45 -29.09 7.67 -54.10
CA ALA A 45 -28.87 8.50 -55.28
C ALA A 45 -28.17 7.81 -56.42
N GLY A 46 -27.70 6.54 -56.27
CA GLY A 46 -26.96 5.81 -57.26
C GLY A 46 -25.45 6.13 -57.31
N GLU A 47 -24.96 6.94 -56.36
CA GLU A 47 -23.53 7.36 -56.26
C GLU A 47 -22.73 6.31 -55.47
N TYR A 48 -22.54 5.15 -56.04
CA TYR A 48 -21.97 3.98 -55.33
C TYR A 48 -20.57 4.19 -54.82
N GLU A 49 -19.68 4.86 -55.61
CA GLU A 49 -18.30 5.13 -55.17
C GLU A 49 -18.27 6.04 -53.92
N LEU A 50 -19.07 7.11 -53.91
CA LEU A 50 -19.22 8.01 -52.75
C LEU A 50 -19.79 7.27 -51.55
N SER A 51 -20.76 6.38 -51.78
CA SER A 51 -21.34 5.56 -50.76
C SER A 51 -20.29 4.66 -50.06
N ILE A 52 -19.42 4.01 -50.87
CA ILE A 52 -18.35 3.18 -50.35
C ILE A 52 -17.31 3.98 -49.55
N GLU A 53 -16.96 5.20 -50.03
CA GLU A 53 -16.01 6.08 -49.34
C GLU A 53 -16.58 6.53 -47.98
N CYS A 54 -17.83 6.94 -47.98
CA CYS A 54 -18.53 7.36 -46.73
C CYS A 54 -18.65 6.15 -45.78
N ALA A 55 -18.95 4.96 -46.22
CA ALA A 55 -19.01 3.76 -45.38
C ALA A 55 -17.67 3.47 -44.74
N LYS A 56 -16.55 3.60 -45.45
CA LYS A 56 -15.20 3.44 -44.91
C LYS A 56 -14.91 4.44 -43.79
N LYS A 57 -15.22 5.74 -44.00
CA LYS A 57 -15.06 6.81 -43.02
C LYS A 57 -15.94 6.57 -41.80
N ALA A 58 -17.16 6.09 -41.99
CA ALA A 58 -18.04 5.69 -40.87
C ALA A 58 -17.41 4.57 -40.02
N LYS A 59 -16.90 3.52 -40.66
CA LYS A 59 -16.23 2.40 -39.99
C LYS A 59 -14.97 2.84 -39.23
N GLU A 60 -14.12 3.66 -39.82
CA GLU A 60 -12.91 4.19 -39.19
C GLU A 60 -13.26 5.00 -37.94
N ASN A 61 -14.22 5.89 -38.02
CA ASN A 61 -14.67 6.67 -36.87
C ASN A 61 -15.36 5.82 -35.80
N ALA A 62 -16.08 4.77 -36.16
CA ALA A 62 -16.62 3.81 -35.18
C ALA A 62 -15.50 3.08 -34.41
N ILE A 63 -14.41 2.69 -35.07
CA ILE A 63 -13.24 2.09 -34.44
C ILE A 63 -12.55 3.10 -33.50
N LEU A 64 -12.42 4.37 -33.93
CA LEU A 64 -11.86 5.43 -33.09
C LEU A 64 -12.74 5.70 -31.86
N SER A 65 -14.06 5.69 -32.03
CA SER A 65 -15.01 5.81 -30.92
C SER A 65 -14.84 4.70 -29.89
N GLN A 66 -14.71 3.45 -30.37
CA GLN A 66 -14.50 2.31 -29.48
C GLN A 66 -13.18 2.43 -28.68
N LYS A 67 -12.09 2.80 -29.36
CA LYS A 67 -10.80 3.05 -28.69
C LYS A 67 -10.88 4.18 -27.67
N PHE A 68 -11.55 5.26 -28.01
CA PHE A 68 -11.78 6.38 -27.10
C PHE A 68 -12.52 5.94 -25.83
N ILE A 69 -13.61 5.18 -25.98
CA ILE A 69 -14.39 4.66 -24.84
C ILE A 69 -13.51 3.73 -23.98
N GLN A 70 -12.76 2.83 -24.59
CA GLN A 70 -11.85 1.94 -23.86
C GLN A 70 -10.82 2.72 -23.04
N ASN A 71 -10.22 3.76 -23.62
CA ASN A 71 -9.25 4.59 -22.92
C ASN A 71 -9.87 5.37 -21.76
N VAL A 72 -11.09 5.90 -21.93
CA VAL A 72 -11.75 6.66 -20.87
C VAL A 72 -12.16 5.74 -19.71
N VAL A 73 -12.64 4.54 -20.01
CA VAL A 73 -12.96 3.53 -18.98
C VAL A 73 -11.70 3.10 -18.25
N ALA A 74 -10.66 2.73 -18.99
CA ALA A 74 -9.37 2.34 -18.39
C ALA A 74 -8.78 3.45 -17.51
N LYS A 75 -8.90 4.72 -17.97
CA LYS A 75 -8.46 5.86 -17.17
C LYS A 75 -9.27 6.00 -15.87
N ALA A 76 -10.58 5.86 -15.91
CA ALA A 76 -11.41 5.96 -14.71
C ALA A 76 -11.12 4.84 -13.70
N GLU A 77 -10.90 3.62 -14.18
CA GLU A 77 -10.52 2.47 -13.33
C GLU A 77 -9.17 2.68 -12.67
N ILE A 78 -8.17 3.17 -13.43
CA ILE A 78 -6.85 3.43 -12.86
C ILE A 78 -6.84 4.64 -11.93
N ASP A 79 -7.63 5.69 -12.18
CA ASP A 79 -7.76 6.84 -11.29
C ASP A 79 -8.21 6.37 -9.87
N GLU A 80 -9.22 5.50 -9.81
CA GLU A 80 -9.69 4.92 -8.55
C GLU A 80 -8.63 4.02 -7.89
N LEU A 81 -7.99 3.17 -8.68
CA LEU A 81 -6.96 2.26 -8.18
C LEU A 81 -5.73 3.01 -7.63
N MET A 82 -5.29 4.05 -8.32
CA MET A 82 -4.19 4.92 -7.86
C MET A 82 -4.54 5.66 -6.58
N LYS A 83 -5.78 6.13 -6.46
CA LYS A 83 -6.28 6.72 -5.22
C LYS A 83 -6.24 5.72 -4.08
N ASN A 84 -6.77 4.51 -4.27
CA ASN A 84 -6.77 3.46 -3.27
C ASN A 84 -5.33 3.07 -2.85
N ALA A 85 -4.40 3.00 -3.80
CA ALA A 85 -2.99 2.76 -3.54
C ALA A 85 -2.37 3.89 -2.70
N ALA A 86 -2.64 5.15 -3.04
CA ALA A 86 -2.16 6.31 -2.29
C ALA A 86 -2.70 6.33 -0.85
N ASP A 87 -4.00 6.09 -0.67
CA ASP A 87 -4.65 6.03 0.63
C ASP A 87 -4.07 4.90 1.50
N ARG A 88 -3.80 3.74 0.89
CA ARG A 88 -3.19 2.60 1.58
C ARG A 88 -1.74 2.89 1.99
N ILE A 89 -0.95 3.57 1.16
CA ILE A 89 0.40 4.04 1.51
C ILE A 89 0.34 5.04 2.66
N ALA A 90 -0.58 5.99 2.62
CA ALA A 90 -0.75 6.97 3.68
C ALA A 90 -1.10 6.31 5.03
N TYR A 91 -2.01 5.33 5.01
CA TYR A 91 -2.31 4.50 6.17
C TYR A 91 -1.08 3.75 6.67
N ALA A 92 -0.34 3.08 5.78
CA ALA A 92 0.87 2.36 6.15
C ALA A 92 1.91 3.27 6.82
N LYS A 93 2.09 4.50 6.32
CA LYS A 93 2.94 5.52 6.95
C LYS A 93 2.44 5.91 8.35
N SER A 94 1.14 6.08 8.51
CA SER A 94 0.56 6.48 9.81
C SER A 94 0.80 5.46 10.93
N ILE A 95 0.97 4.18 10.57
CA ILE A 95 1.30 3.09 11.50
C ILE A 95 2.80 2.74 11.53
N ALA A 96 3.66 3.63 11.05
CA ALA A 96 5.11 3.45 10.98
C ALA A 96 5.55 2.18 10.25
N ALA A 97 4.85 1.81 9.17
CA ALA A 97 5.19 0.62 8.38
C ALA A 97 6.54 0.75 7.67
N ASP A 98 6.98 1.96 7.33
CA ASP A 98 8.31 2.29 6.82
C ASP A 98 9.43 1.82 7.75
N LYS A 99 9.18 1.83 9.06
CA LYS A 99 10.12 1.40 10.10
C LYS A 99 9.94 -0.07 10.50
N ASN A 100 8.68 -0.53 10.62
CA ASN A 100 8.37 -1.89 11.06
C ASN A 100 8.50 -2.92 9.93
N PHE A 101 8.31 -2.53 8.67
CA PHE A 101 8.33 -3.37 7.48
C PHE A 101 9.14 -2.74 6.33
N PRO A 102 10.43 -2.38 6.54
CA PRO A 102 11.18 -1.54 5.60
C PRO A 102 11.31 -2.15 4.21
N MET A 103 11.43 -3.47 4.09
CA MET A 103 11.54 -4.15 2.80
C MET A 103 10.23 -4.07 2.00
N ALA A 104 9.11 -4.41 2.62
CA ALA A 104 7.80 -4.34 1.97
C ALA A 104 7.44 -2.89 1.62
N PHE A 105 7.75 -1.95 2.51
CA PHE A 105 7.48 -0.54 2.28
C PHE A 105 8.33 0.03 1.13
N SER A 106 9.62 -0.31 1.05
CA SER A 106 10.49 0.08 -0.08
C SER A 106 10.04 -0.50 -1.41
N ALA A 107 9.58 -1.77 -1.43
CA ALA A 107 9.00 -2.38 -2.62
C ALA A 107 7.73 -1.63 -3.06
N THR A 108 6.88 -1.28 -2.10
CA THR A 108 5.66 -0.49 -2.34
C THR A 108 5.97 0.87 -2.98
N GLU A 109 6.96 1.61 -2.46
CA GLU A 109 7.33 2.92 -3.02
C GLU A 109 7.84 2.79 -4.47
N LYS A 110 8.63 1.76 -4.77
CA LYS A 110 9.10 1.48 -6.15
C LYS A 110 7.93 1.17 -7.08
N SER A 111 7.02 0.29 -6.68
CA SER A 111 5.84 -0.06 -7.48
C SER A 111 4.92 1.14 -7.69
N TYR A 112 4.74 1.98 -6.67
CA TYR A 112 3.93 3.19 -6.80
C TYR A 112 4.56 4.23 -7.73
N ALA A 113 5.88 4.39 -7.70
CA ALA A 113 6.60 5.26 -8.62
C ALA A 113 6.47 4.76 -10.07
N ALA A 114 6.59 3.43 -10.29
CA ALA A 114 6.38 2.82 -11.61
C ALA A 114 4.92 2.96 -12.09
N ALA A 115 3.94 2.83 -11.18
CA ALA A 115 2.55 3.07 -11.51
C ALA A 115 2.30 4.50 -11.98
N LYS A 116 2.89 5.50 -11.32
CA LYS A 116 2.80 6.92 -11.73
C LYS A 116 3.44 7.18 -13.08
N ASP A 117 4.65 6.65 -13.31
CA ASP A 117 5.35 6.80 -14.59
C ASP A 117 4.55 6.21 -15.76
N SER A 118 4.01 4.99 -15.59
CA SER A 118 3.14 4.37 -16.59
C SER A 118 1.82 5.13 -16.79
N TYR A 119 1.24 5.66 -15.71
CA TYR A 119 0.03 6.49 -15.79
C TYR A 119 0.27 7.77 -16.60
N ASP A 120 1.39 8.47 -16.37
CA ASP A 120 1.75 9.69 -17.08
C ASP A 120 2.01 9.43 -18.57
N LYS A 121 2.48 8.23 -18.92
CA LYS A 121 2.63 7.74 -20.30
C LYS A 121 1.32 7.23 -20.92
N GLN A 122 0.22 7.27 -20.20
CA GLN A 122 -1.09 6.73 -20.61
C GLN A 122 -1.09 5.20 -20.85
N GLU A 123 -0.14 4.51 -20.26
CA GLU A 123 -0.03 3.04 -20.26
C GLU A 123 -0.88 2.46 -19.12
N TYR A 124 -2.20 2.67 -19.18
CA TYR A 124 -3.11 2.40 -18.05
C TYR A 124 -3.12 0.94 -17.61
N GLY A 125 -2.88 -0.01 -18.54
CA GLY A 125 -2.74 -1.42 -18.19
C GLY A 125 -1.54 -1.67 -17.28
N ALA A 126 -0.36 -1.17 -17.65
CA ALA A 126 0.86 -1.30 -16.85
C ALA A 126 0.72 -0.56 -15.49
N ALA A 127 0.16 0.66 -15.50
CA ALA A 127 -0.11 1.41 -14.29
C ALA A 127 -1.03 0.63 -13.32
N SER A 128 -2.05 -0.06 -13.85
CA SER A 128 -2.96 -0.90 -13.06
C SER A 128 -2.23 -2.06 -12.39
N GLU A 129 -1.36 -2.76 -13.10
CA GLU A 129 -0.59 -3.86 -12.53
C GLU A 129 0.35 -3.38 -11.41
N TYR A 130 1.05 -2.27 -11.60
CA TYR A 130 1.89 -1.70 -10.54
C TYR A 130 1.08 -1.20 -9.34
N ALA A 131 -0.08 -0.58 -9.55
CA ALA A 131 -0.95 -0.15 -8.47
C ALA A 131 -1.52 -1.33 -7.67
N LYS A 132 -1.86 -2.45 -8.31
CA LYS A 132 -2.23 -3.70 -7.63
C LYS A 132 -1.08 -4.25 -6.80
N GLN A 133 0.15 -4.26 -7.33
CA GLN A 133 1.33 -4.67 -6.57
C GLN A 133 1.54 -3.84 -5.30
N VAL A 134 1.24 -2.53 -5.34
CA VAL A 134 1.23 -1.68 -4.13
C VAL A 134 0.23 -2.19 -3.10
N LEU A 135 -1.00 -2.47 -3.52
CA LEU A 135 -2.05 -2.96 -2.62
C LEU A 135 -1.71 -4.34 -2.04
N ASP A 136 -1.19 -5.23 -2.86
CA ASP A 136 -0.77 -6.58 -2.45
C ASP A 136 0.39 -6.53 -1.46
N SER A 137 1.40 -5.69 -1.71
CA SER A 137 2.54 -5.51 -0.82
C SER A 137 2.15 -4.97 0.56
N LEU A 138 1.04 -4.22 0.63
CA LEU A 138 0.53 -3.65 1.87
C LEU A 138 -0.63 -4.45 2.48
N ALA A 139 -1.09 -5.55 1.85
CA ALA A 139 -2.27 -6.29 2.29
C ALA A 139 -2.12 -6.84 3.71
N GLU A 140 -0.97 -7.43 4.02
CA GLU A 140 -0.65 -8.04 5.32
C GLU A 140 -0.13 -7.03 6.36
N ILE A 141 0.10 -5.76 5.96
CA ILE A 141 0.64 -4.75 6.86
C ILE A 141 -0.47 -4.23 7.78
N LYS A 142 -0.24 -4.41 9.08
CA LYS A 142 -1.10 -3.96 10.16
C LYS A 142 -0.29 -3.17 11.19
N GLU A 143 -1.00 -2.43 12.03
CA GLU A 143 -0.37 -1.73 13.16
C GLU A 143 0.31 -2.73 14.10
N VAL A 144 1.58 -2.46 14.40
CA VAL A 144 2.40 -3.25 15.31
C VAL A 144 2.95 -2.33 16.39
N THR A 145 2.79 -2.72 17.66
CA THR A 145 3.48 -2.04 18.74
C THR A 145 4.99 -2.28 18.59
N PRO A 146 5.81 -1.23 18.37
CA PRO A 146 7.26 -1.40 18.23
C PRO A 146 7.84 -2.00 19.51
N LEU A 147 8.86 -2.84 19.37
CA LEU A 147 9.59 -3.36 20.51
C LEU A 147 10.21 -2.20 21.31
N PRO A 148 10.31 -2.28 22.65
CA PRO A 148 10.85 -1.20 23.46
C PRO A 148 12.33 -0.96 23.14
N LEU A 149 12.69 0.31 23.01
CA LEU A 149 14.10 0.74 22.88
C LEU A 149 14.79 0.79 24.25
N TYR A 150 14.00 1.04 25.30
CA TYR A 150 14.52 1.13 26.66
C TYR A 150 13.73 0.24 27.61
N TYR A 151 14.44 -0.27 28.60
CA TYR A 151 13.90 -0.97 29.76
C TYR A 151 14.36 -0.29 31.04
N VAL A 152 13.48 -0.14 32.00
CA VAL A 152 13.83 0.36 33.34
C VAL A 152 13.93 -0.85 34.26
N VAL A 153 15.10 -1.04 34.85
CA VAL A 153 15.38 -2.13 35.81
C VAL A 153 14.45 -2.02 37.02
N ARG A 154 13.84 -3.11 37.37
CA ARG A 154 12.92 -3.22 38.50
C ARG A 154 13.57 -3.94 39.68
N PRO A 155 13.04 -3.79 40.90
CA PRO A 155 13.56 -4.48 42.06
C PRO A 155 13.67 -6.00 41.84
N TRP A 156 14.74 -6.59 42.33
CA TRP A 156 14.96 -8.05 42.26
C TRP A 156 13.80 -8.86 42.85
N ALA A 157 13.22 -8.37 43.95
CA ALA A 157 12.09 -9.03 44.60
C ALA A 157 10.88 -9.18 43.68
N ASP A 158 10.66 -8.19 42.77
CA ASP A 158 9.48 -8.13 41.92
C ASP A 158 9.65 -8.97 40.64
N THR A 159 10.80 -8.85 40.00
CA THR A 159 10.97 -9.34 38.62
C THR A 159 12.26 -10.09 38.40
N LYS A 160 13.12 -10.22 39.41
CA LYS A 160 14.45 -10.87 39.35
C LYS A 160 15.28 -10.33 38.19
N ASP A 161 15.33 -9.01 38.04
CA ASP A 161 16.01 -8.38 36.94
C ASP A 161 17.53 -8.57 37.04
N CYS A 162 18.11 -9.16 36.02
CA CYS A 162 19.52 -9.22 35.69
C CYS A 162 19.62 -9.27 34.16
N TYR A 163 20.81 -9.06 33.62
CA TYR A 163 20.99 -9.06 32.15
C TYR A 163 20.47 -10.34 31.51
N TRP A 164 20.71 -11.51 32.13
CA TRP A 164 20.21 -12.81 31.67
C TRP A 164 18.68 -12.86 31.58
N ASN A 165 17.99 -12.51 32.67
CA ASN A 165 16.54 -12.58 32.71
C ASN A 165 15.88 -11.50 31.83
N ILE A 166 16.47 -10.30 31.77
CA ILE A 166 15.97 -9.22 30.90
C ILE A 166 16.10 -9.63 29.44
N SER A 167 17.25 -10.18 29.02
CA SER A 167 17.46 -10.65 27.63
C SER A 167 16.52 -11.80 27.25
N GLY A 168 16.13 -12.64 28.20
CA GLY A 168 15.18 -13.73 28.00
C GLY A 168 13.73 -13.26 27.79
N ARG A 169 13.38 -12.01 28.07
CA ARG A 169 12.02 -11.52 27.88
C ARG A 169 11.65 -11.46 26.41
N SER A 170 10.43 -11.87 26.11
CA SER A 170 9.94 -11.94 24.72
C SER A 170 10.05 -10.62 23.95
N TYR A 171 9.86 -9.50 24.62
CA TYR A 171 9.95 -8.15 24.03
C TYR A 171 11.38 -7.57 24.05
N VAL A 172 12.38 -8.30 24.60
CA VAL A 172 13.80 -7.94 24.53
C VAL A 172 14.45 -8.75 23.41
N TYR A 173 14.95 -9.94 23.71
CA TYR A 173 15.56 -10.81 22.70
C TYR A 173 14.95 -12.23 22.65
N ASN A 174 14.04 -12.53 23.59
CA ASN A 174 13.47 -13.87 23.75
C ASN A 174 14.54 -14.97 23.85
N ASN A 175 15.74 -14.58 24.26
CA ASN A 175 16.91 -15.45 24.40
C ASN A 175 17.87 -14.92 25.48
N PRO A 176 17.99 -15.59 26.63
CA PRO A 176 18.90 -15.20 27.70
C PRO A 176 20.36 -15.15 27.28
N LEU A 177 20.79 -16.03 26.34
CA LEU A 177 22.18 -16.10 25.87
C LEU A 177 22.67 -14.81 25.18
N LEU A 178 21.73 -13.92 24.77
CA LEU A 178 22.05 -12.63 24.17
C LEU A 178 22.27 -11.50 25.21
N TRP A 179 22.42 -11.85 26.48
CA TRP A 179 22.61 -10.90 27.57
C TRP A 179 23.84 -9.99 27.38
N GLU A 180 24.89 -10.52 26.77
CA GLU A 180 26.12 -9.76 26.52
C GLU A 180 25.90 -8.57 25.60
N ASN A 181 25.06 -8.69 24.57
CA ASN A 181 24.70 -7.57 23.69
C ASN A 181 24.03 -6.45 24.48
N LEU A 182 23.14 -6.80 25.41
CA LEU A 182 22.49 -5.83 26.29
C LEU A 182 23.48 -5.17 27.24
N TYR A 183 24.40 -5.95 27.83
CA TYR A 183 25.44 -5.44 28.71
C TYR A 183 26.37 -4.47 27.97
N GLN A 184 26.93 -4.86 26.84
CA GLN A 184 27.86 -4.01 26.08
C GLN A 184 27.24 -2.68 25.67
N ALA A 185 25.94 -2.67 25.32
CA ALA A 185 25.23 -1.44 24.96
C ALA A 185 25.01 -0.48 26.14
N ASN A 186 25.12 -0.98 27.39
CA ASN A 186 24.83 -0.21 28.59
C ASN A 186 26.04 -0.06 29.54
N LYS A 187 27.11 -0.74 29.24
CA LYS A 187 28.33 -0.83 30.08
C LYS A 187 28.82 0.53 30.59
N GLN A 188 28.82 1.55 29.73
CA GLN A 188 29.32 2.88 30.06
C GLN A 188 28.42 3.65 31.06
N ASN A 189 27.18 3.21 31.24
CA ASN A 189 26.20 3.83 32.11
C ASN A 189 26.00 3.05 33.42
N MET A 190 26.79 2.01 33.66
CA MET A 190 26.73 1.21 34.89
C MET A 190 27.53 1.84 36.01
N PRO A 191 27.14 1.62 37.28
CA PRO A 191 27.94 2.03 38.44
C PRO A 191 29.36 1.46 38.41
N GLU A 192 29.47 0.18 38.06
CA GLU A 192 30.71 -0.53 37.87
C GLU A 192 30.74 -1.15 36.47
N PRO A 193 31.37 -0.49 35.48
CA PRO A 193 31.32 -0.93 34.08
C PRO A 193 31.87 -2.32 33.82
N ASN A 194 32.70 -2.87 34.72
CA ASN A 194 33.29 -4.20 34.54
C ASN A 194 32.56 -5.31 35.34
N ASP A 195 31.54 -4.96 36.12
CA ASP A 195 30.69 -5.95 36.82
C ASP A 195 29.28 -5.98 36.22
N PRO A 196 28.99 -6.98 35.33
CA PRO A 196 27.65 -7.11 34.75
C PRO A 196 26.59 -7.51 35.78
N ASN A 197 26.96 -7.91 37.00
CA ASN A 197 25.97 -8.27 38.01
C ASN A 197 25.45 -7.06 38.79
N LEU A 198 26.16 -5.93 38.73
CA LEU A 198 25.77 -4.74 39.49
C LEU A 198 24.84 -3.85 38.66
N ILE A 199 23.58 -4.28 38.57
CA ILE A 199 22.50 -3.45 38.03
C ILE A 199 21.58 -2.99 39.15
N LEU A 200 21.16 -1.73 39.11
CA LEU A 200 20.33 -1.12 40.17
C LEU A 200 18.93 -0.85 39.69
N PRO A 201 17.89 -1.01 40.52
CA PRO A 201 16.54 -0.58 40.20
C PRO A 201 16.49 0.89 39.79
N GLY A 202 15.71 1.20 38.75
CA GLY A 202 15.62 2.53 38.16
C GLY A 202 16.61 2.81 37.05
N MET A 203 17.65 1.98 36.85
CA MET A 203 18.56 2.13 35.70
C MET A 203 17.77 1.97 34.40
N LYS A 204 17.96 2.95 33.49
CA LYS A 204 17.37 2.92 32.15
C LYS A 204 18.35 2.25 31.17
N MET A 205 18.06 1.01 30.81
CA MET A 205 18.85 0.22 29.88
C MET A 205 18.38 0.43 28.45
N LYS A 206 19.31 0.70 27.53
CA LYS A 206 19.06 0.70 26.08
C LYS A 206 19.06 -0.77 25.59
N ILE A 207 18.07 -1.11 24.78
CA ILE A 207 17.98 -2.42 24.12
C ILE A 207 18.41 -2.21 22.66
N PRO A 208 19.63 -2.59 22.27
CA PRO A 208 20.07 -2.44 20.89
C PRO A 208 19.29 -3.37 19.95
N SER A 209 19.06 -2.90 18.72
CA SER A 209 18.59 -3.76 17.63
C SER A 209 19.73 -4.71 17.22
N LEU A 210 19.43 -6.00 17.04
CA LEU A 210 20.41 -7.01 16.62
C LEU A 210 20.23 -7.41 15.15
N THR A 211 19.03 -7.25 14.59
CA THR A 211 18.70 -7.69 13.23
C THR A 211 18.10 -6.55 12.38
N GLY A 212 18.23 -5.30 12.85
CA GLY A 212 17.66 -4.12 12.19
C GLY A 212 16.18 -3.89 12.55
N GLU A 213 15.64 -4.62 13.53
CA GLU A 213 14.27 -4.43 13.99
C GLU A 213 14.07 -3.01 14.58
N TYR A 214 12.91 -2.42 14.30
CA TYR A 214 12.55 -1.12 14.84
C TYR A 214 12.17 -1.23 16.32
N ARG A 215 12.78 -0.38 17.14
CA ARG A 215 12.51 -0.25 18.58
C ARG A 215 12.21 1.20 18.92
N ASP A 216 11.23 1.41 19.80
CA ASP A 216 10.85 2.76 20.22
C ASP A 216 10.33 2.79 21.67
N GLY A 217 10.51 3.93 22.30
CA GLY A 217 10.00 4.20 23.64
C GLY A 217 10.60 3.34 24.75
N VAL A 218 9.97 3.42 25.92
CA VAL A 218 10.31 2.64 27.12
C VAL A 218 9.30 1.51 27.26
N TYR A 219 9.76 0.34 27.72
CA TYR A 219 8.85 -0.76 28.03
C TYR A 219 7.68 -0.32 28.92
N ASN A 220 6.49 -0.65 28.49
CA ASN A 220 5.25 -0.39 29.22
C ASN A 220 4.48 -1.71 29.43
N PRO A 221 4.28 -2.18 30.68
CA PRO A 221 3.59 -3.44 30.95
C PRO A 221 2.11 -3.46 30.51
N ALA A 222 1.49 -2.29 30.28
CA ALA A 222 0.13 -2.20 29.77
C ALA A 222 0.04 -2.42 28.25
N LYS A 223 1.17 -2.39 27.53
CA LYS A 223 1.21 -2.65 26.07
C LYS A 223 1.48 -4.11 25.79
N LYS A 224 0.84 -4.63 24.75
CA LYS A 224 1.11 -5.96 24.22
C LYS A 224 2.18 -5.83 23.14
N TYR A 225 3.31 -6.49 23.36
CA TYR A 225 4.41 -6.58 22.38
C TYR A 225 4.38 -7.94 21.70
N GLU A 226 4.68 -7.94 20.41
CA GLU A 226 4.97 -9.21 19.73
C GLU A 226 6.34 -9.73 20.16
N PRO A 227 6.53 -11.05 20.27
CA PRO A 227 7.83 -11.61 20.60
C PRO A 227 8.89 -11.21 19.59
N TYR A 228 10.09 -10.87 20.09
CA TYR A 228 11.27 -10.71 19.23
C TYR A 228 11.53 -12.00 18.45
N SER A 229 11.73 -11.87 17.15
CA SER A 229 12.13 -12.96 16.27
C SER A 229 13.22 -12.48 15.32
N VAL A 230 14.17 -13.36 15.02
CA VAL A 230 15.31 -13.08 14.11
C VAL A 230 14.86 -12.88 12.65
N LYS A 231 13.60 -13.21 12.33
CA LYS A 231 13.00 -13.05 10.99
C LYS A 231 11.97 -11.91 11.02
N ARG A 232 12.41 -10.72 10.67
CA ARG A 232 11.53 -9.62 10.23
C ARG A 232 12.16 -8.85 9.09
#